data_cb1ed339c27e5e78de09fd1a40c80ef2
#
_entry.id   cb1ed339c27e5e78de09fd1a40c80ef2
#
_cell.length_a   1.000
_cell.length_b   1.000
_cell.length_c   1.000
_cell.angle_alpha   90.00
_cell.angle_beta   90.00
_cell.angle_gamma   90.00
#
_symmetry.space_group_name_H-M   'P 1'
#
loop_
_entity.id
_entity.type
_entity.pdbx_description
1 polymer ?
#
loop_
_entity_poly.entity_id
_entity_poly.type
_entity_poly.pdbx_seq_one_letter_code
_entity_poly.pdbx_strand_id
1 'polypeptide(L)'
;MSKKTKTMNLNFGPQHPAAHGVLRLILELDGEVVEKIDPHIGLLHRGTEKLIEHKTYMQAVPYFDRLDYVAPMNQEHAFALAIEKLLNIEVPIRAQYIRVLFCEIGRILSHLLNITTQALDVGALTPSLWGFEERETLMTFYERASGSRLHANYFRAGGVHQDLPRGLSDDIMKFCYSFPKVVDDLETLLTDNRIFKQRNVDIGIVTKEEALEHSFSGVMLRGSGVAWDLRKSQPYECYQDFNFKIPIGKNGDCYDRYLCRIEEMRQSVEIIKNCINKMPSGPVKNIDGKITPPSKKDLKRSMESVIHHFKLFSEGFRVPRGEIYVAVEAPKGEFGVYLISDGSNKPYKCKIRAPGFSHLQAMDYLMKGHMLADVPAVLGSLDLVFGEVDR
;
A
#
# COMPACT_ATOMS: atom_id res chain seq x y z
N MET A 1 -48.10 4.51 -21.90
CA MET A 1 -47.54 5.75 -21.34
C MET A 1 -46.39 5.39 -20.43
N SER A 2 -45.16 5.51 -20.88
CA SER A 2 -43.97 5.34 -20.00
C SER A 2 -44.03 6.48 -18.99
N LYS A 3 -44.16 6.16 -17.69
CA LYS A 3 -43.92 7.13 -16.63
C LYS A 3 -42.48 7.65 -16.83
N LYS A 4 -42.30 8.91 -17.16
CA LYS A 4 -41.00 9.57 -17.07
C LYS A 4 -40.61 9.47 -15.59
N THR A 5 -39.70 8.55 -15.29
CA THR A 5 -39.05 8.48 -14.00
C THR A 5 -38.27 9.78 -13.83
N LYS A 6 -38.39 10.39 -12.67
CA LYS A 6 -37.69 11.65 -12.36
C LYS A 6 -36.33 11.26 -11.79
N THR A 7 -35.27 11.45 -12.55
CA THR A 7 -33.90 11.26 -12.07
C THR A 7 -33.64 12.18 -10.87
N MET A 8 -32.97 11.66 -9.86
CA MET A 8 -32.62 12.39 -8.66
C MET A 8 -31.09 12.42 -8.51
N ASN A 9 -30.54 13.59 -8.22
CA ASN A 9 -29.13 13.71 -7.90
C ASN A 9 -28.94 13.65 -6.39
N LEU A 10 -28.06 12.74 -5.95
CA LEU A 10 -27.70 12.54 -4.54
C LEU A 10 -26.20 12.75 -4.35
N ASN A 11 -25.83 13.52 -3.30
CA ASN A 11 -24.43 13.60 -2.87
C ASN A 11 -24.16 12.50 -1.84
N PHE A 12 -23.23 11.60 -2.16
CA PHE A 12 -22.71 10.59 -1.26
C PHE A 12 -21.34 11.06 -0.75
N GLY A 13 -21.27 11.39 0.54
CA GLY A 13 -20.08 12.02 1.12
C GLY A 13 -19.99 13.54 0.89
N PRO A 14 -18.92 14.21 1.40
CA PRO A 14 -17.77 13.65 2.10
C PRO A 14 -18.06 13.14 3.52
N GLN A 15 -19.06 13.63 4.21
CA GLN A 15 -19.45 13.14 5.54
C GLN A 15 -20.34 11.90 5.41
N HIS A 16 -19.69 10.77 5.15
CA HIS A 16 -20.30 9.44 5.14
C HIS A 16 -19.28 8.42 5.58
N PRO A 17 -19.61 7.42 6.41
CA PRO A 17 -18.65 6.42 6.88
C PRO A 17 -17.90 5.72 5.74
N ALA A 18 -18.61 5.27 4.71
CA ALA A 18 -18.04 4.59 3.55
C ALA A 18 -17.33 5.51 2.54
N ALA A 19 -17.38 6.84 2.71
CA ALA A 19 -16.67 7.81 1.86
C ALA A 19 -15.25 8.15 2.36
N HIS A 20 -14.72 7.41 3.32
CA HIS A 20 -13.40 7.63 3.93
C HIS A 20 -13.17 9.09 4.40
N GLY A 21 -14.22 9.85 4.64
CA GLY A 21 -14.21 11.23 5.12
C GLY A 21 -13.89 12.31 4.08
N VAL A 22 -13.45 11.96 2.88
CA VAL A 22 -12.94 12.91 1.88
C VAL A 22 -13.42 12.65 0.45
N LEU A 23 -14.16 11.57 0.20
CA LEU A 23 -14.75 11.29 -1.10
C LEU A 23 -16.13 11.92 -1.21
N ARG A 24 -16.37 12.65 -2.29
CA ARG A 24 -17.70 13.07 -2.69
C ARG A 24 -18.06 12.41 -4.00
N LEU A 25 -19.16 11.63 -4.01
CA LEU A 25 -19.75 11.11 -5.24
C LEU A 25 -21.04 11.86 -5.53
N ILE A 26 -21.21 12.28 -6.76
CA ILE A 26 -22.51 12.75 -7.26
C ILE A 26 -23.15 11.58 -7.98
N LEU A 27 -24.27 11.11 -7.42
CA LEU A 27 -25.01 9.97 -7.94
C LEU A 27 -26.23 10.48 -8.68
N GLU A 28 -26.43 10.03 -9.92
CA GLU A 28 -27.69 10.17 -10.65
C GLU A 28 -28.47 8.87 -10.50
N LEU A 29 -29.64 8.95 -9.90
CA LEU A 29 -30.47 7.80 -9.54
C LEU A 29 -31.77 7.79 -10.29
N ASP A 30 -32.19 6.63 -10.77
CA ASP A 30 -33.58 6.34 -11.15
C ASP A 30 -34.25 5.45 -10.08
N GLY A 31 -34.96 6.08 -9.15
CA GLY A 31 -35.38 5.44 -7.92
C GLY A 31 -34.19 5.12 -7.02
N GLU A 32 -33.90 3.84 -6.80
CA GLU A 32 -32.75 3.36 -6.04
C GLU A 32 -31.61 2.82 -6.95
N VAL A 33 -31.82 2.81 -8.26
CA VAL A 33 -30.83 2.31 -9.23
C VAL A 33 -29.90 3.45 -9.64
N VAL A 34 -28.61 3.16 -9.66
CA VAL A 34 -27.56 4.10 -10.07
C VAL A 34 -27.47 4.12 -11.59
N GLU A 35 -27.69 5.29 -12.20
CA GLU A 35 -27.49 5.50 -13.64
C GLU A 35 -26.11 6.02 -13.96
N LYS A 36 -25.57 6.91 -13.09
CA LYS A 36 -24.27 7.54 -13.28
C LYS A 36 -23.63 7.93 -11.95
N ILE A 37 -22.31 7.84 -11.91
CA ILE A 37 -21.47 8.32 -10.79
C ILE A 37 -20.42 9.28 -11.29
N ASP A 38 -20.33 10.44 -10.65
CA ASP A 38 -19.23 11.39 -10.89
C ASP A 38 -18.41 11.54 -9.60
N PRO A 39 -17.18 10.96 -9.55
CA PRO A 39 -16.33 11.03 -8.37
C PRO A 39 -15.60 12.37 -8.30
N HIS A 40 -15.83 13.13 -7.24
CA HIS A 40 -15.13 14.37 -6.92
C HIS A 40 -14.04 14.10 -5.88
N ILE A 41 -12.80 14.24 -6.29
CA ILE A 41 -11.58 14.08 -5.48
C ILE A 41 -10.90 15.42 -5.26
N GLY A 42 -9.86 15.45 -4.44
CA GLY A 42 -9.04 16.63 -4.18
C GLY A 42 -9.23 17.24 -2.79
N LEU A 43 -10.16 16.73 -1.97
CA LEU A 43 -10.36 17.22 -0.60
C LEU A 43 -9.16 16.94 0.31
N LEU A 44 -8.31 15.97 -0.06
CA LEU A 44 -7.05 15.66 0.62
C LEU A 44 -5.83 15.98 -0.25
N HIS A 45 -5.98 16.82 -1.26
CA HIS A 45 -4.86 17.23 -2.11
C HIS A 45 -3.91 18.15 -1.34
N ARG A 46 -2.66 17.73 -1.23
CA ARG A 46 -1.61 18.41 -0.46
C ARG A 46 -0.47 18.94 -1.31
N GLY A 47 -0.55 18.76 -2.64
CA GLY A 47 0.52 19.12 -3.57
C GLY A 47 1.82 18.34 -3.34
N THR A 48 1.73 17.09 -2.91
CA THR A 48 2.88 16.25 -2.50
C THR A 48 3.94 16.16 -3.58
N GLU A 49 3.55 15.91 -4.83
CA GLU A 49 4.50 15.83 -5.96
C GLU A 49 5.29 17.14 -6.10
N LYS A 50 4.63 18.29 -5.97
CA LYS A 50 5.27 19.60 -6.09
C LYS A 50 6.13 19.95 -4.88
N LEU A 51 5.73 19.57 -3.68
CA LEU A 51 6.50 19.78 -2.46
C LEU A 51 7.81 18.97 -2.47
N ILE A 52 7.77 17.72 -2.98
CA ILE A 52 8.95 16.87 -3.12
C ILE A 52 10.02 17.54 -4.02
N GLU A 53 9.64 18.23 -5.08
CA GLU A 53 10.57 18.95 -5.97
C GLU A 53 11.37 20.06 -5.24
N HIS A 54 10.86 20.56 -4.12
CA HIS A 54 11.52 21.60 -3.31
C HIS A 54 12.34 21.07 -2.12
N LYS A 55 12.23 19.77 -1.83
CA LYS A 55 12.91 19.11 -0.70
C LYS A 55 14.10 18.29 -1.18
N THR A 56 15.08 18.09 -0.29
CA THR A 56 16.16 17.13 -0.58
C THR A 56 15.60 15.71 -0.60
N TYR A 57 16.32 14.78 -1.24
CA TYR A 57 15.89 13.38 -1.31
C TYR A 57 15.60 12.77 0.06
N MET A 58 16.39 13.10 1.08
CA MET A 58 16.15 12.65 2.46
C MET A 58 14.89 13.26 3.08
N GLN A 59 14.65 14.53 2.83
CA GLN A 59 13.47 15.25 3.34
C GLN A 59 12.19 14.87 2.62
N ALA A 60 12.29 14.25 1.45
CA ALA A 60 11.16 13.82 0.66
C ALA A 60 10.53 12.50 1.16
N VAL A 61 11.30 11.62 1.83
CA VAL A 61 10.80 10.32 2.32
C VAL A 61 9.54 10.42 3.16
N PRO A 62 9.41 11.32 4.15
CA PRO A 62 8.19 11.43 4.97
C PRO A 62 6.92 11.77 4.18
N TYR A 63 7.03 12.33 2.99
CA TYR A 63 5.85 12.58 2.14
C TYR A 63 5.28 11.28 1.59
N PHE A 64 6.14 10.29 1.31
CA PHE A 64 5.71 8.98 0.84
C PHE A 64 4.95 8.20 1.91
N ASP A 65 5.36 8.28 3.17
CA ASP A 65 4.63 7.66 4.29
C ASP A 65 3.16 8.08 4.37
N ARG A 66 2.87 9.30 3.95
CA ARG A 66 1.56 9.92 4.04
C ARG A 66 0.70 9.75 2.80
N LEU A 67 1.20 9.05 1.79
CA LEU A 67 0.42 8.69 0.61
C LEU A 67 -0.54 7.55 0.95
N ASP A 68 -0.04 6.35 1.15
CA ASP A 68 -0.81 5.26 1.73
C ASP A 68 -0.48 5.13 3.21
N TYR A 69 -1.20 5.84 4.05
CA TYR A 69 -0.97 5.84 5.49
C TYR A 69 -1.35 4.51 6.18
N VAL A 70 -1.92 3.56 5.46
CA VAL A 70 -2.23 2.22 5.98
C VAL A 70 -1.03 1.28 5.86
N ALA A 71 -0.25 1.42 4.78
CA ALA A 71 0.98 0.65 4.53
C ALA A 71 2.15 1.57 4.12
N PRO A 72 2.59 2.47 5.00
CA PRO A 72 3.54 3.54 4.65
C PRO A 72 4.89 3.01 4.17
N MET A 73 5.42 1.95 4.76
CA MET A 73 6.74 1.42 4.39
C MET A 73 6.80 0.90 2.95
N ASN A 74 5.68 0.43 2.38
CA ASN A 74 5.63 0.03 0.98
C ASN A 74 5.84 1.24 0.04
N GLN A 75 5.37 2.42 0.45
CA GLN A 75 5.51 3.66 -0.31
C GLN A 75 6.94 4.21 -0.23
N GLU A 76 7.55 4.19 0.97
CA GLU A 76 8.96 4.53 1.17
C GLU A 76 9.86 3.65 0.29
N HIS A 77 9.52 2.36 0.17
CA HIS A 77 10.29 1.38 -0.58
C HIS A 77 10.43 1.76 -2.05
N ALA A 78 9.33 2.13 -2.72
CA ALA A 78 9.38 2.53 -4.13
C ALA A 78 10.29 3.75 -4.35
N PHE A 79 10.23 4.73 -3.46
CA PHE A 79 11.08 5.92 -3.55
C PHE A 79 12.54 5.61 -3.27
N ALA A 80 12.84 4.80 -2.26
CA ALA A 80 14.21 4.36 -1.96
C ALA A 80 14.82 3.61 -3.15
N LEU A 81 14.09 2.64 -3.73
CA LEU A 81 14.54 1.91 -4.92
C LEU A 81 14.79 2.83 -6.13
N ALA A 82 13.95 3.85 -6.34
CA ALA A 82 14.14 4.81 -7.43
C ALA A 82 15.46 5.59 -7.27
N ILE A 83 15.75 6.06 -6.06
CA ILE A 83 17.01 6.76 -5.76
C ILE A 83 18.21 5.81 -5.91
N GLU A 84 18.13 4.61 -5.38
CA GLU A 84 19.21 3.61 -5.42
C GLU A 84 19.58 3.22 -6.84
N LYS A 85 18.59 3.03 -7.71
CA LYS A 85 18.82 2.77 -9.13
C LYS A 85 19.47 3.95 -9.85
N LEU A 86 19.07 5.21 -9.54
CA LEU A 86 19.72 6.40 -10.12
C LEU A 86 21.16 6.57 -9.62
N LEU A 87 21.42 6.24 -8.36
CA LEU A 87 22.76 6.30 -7.77
C LEU A 87 23.62 5.08 -8.14
N ASN A 88 23.01 4.02 -8.68
CA ASN A 88 23.65 2.73 -8.97
C ASN A 88 24.37 2.15 -7.75
N ILE A 89 23.69 2.13 -6.61
CA ILE A 89 24.23 1.60 -5.34
C ILE A 89 23.59 0.26 -5.00
N GLU A 90 24.42 -0.62 -4.42
CA GLU A 90 23.94 -1.91 -3.91
C GLU A 90 23.49 -1.78 -2.47
N VAL A 91 22.33 -2.38 -2.19
CA VAL A 91 21.77 -2.47 -0.84
C VAL A 91 22.24 -3.76 -0.17
N PRO A 92 22.73 -3.70 1.08
CA PRO A 92 23.13 -4.89 1.81
C PRO A 92 21.99 -5.93 1.88
N ILE A 93 22.34 -7.22 1.70
CA ILE A 93 21.35 -8.32 1.66
C ILE A 93 20.47 -8.33 2.91
N ARG A 94 21.04 -8.13 4.11
CA ARG A 94 20.28 -8.04 5.35
C ARG A 94 19.21 -6.94 5.31
N ALA A 95 19.55 -5.78 4.75
CA ALA A 95 18.60 -4.67 4.61
C ALA A 95 17.45 -5.01 3.64
N GLN A 96 17.74 -5.74 2.56
CA GLN A 96 16.73 -6.23 1.63
C GLN A 96 15.72 -7.15 2.33
N TYR A 97 16.19 -8.10 3.14
CA TYR A 97 15.32 -8.96 3.94
C TYR A 97 14.47 -8.18 4.93
N ILE A 98 15.03 -7.18 5.60
CA ILE A 98 14.28 -6.31 6.52
C ILE A 98 13.19 -5.53 5.78
N ARG A 99 13.49 -5.01 4.59
CA ARG A 99 12.51 -4.29 3.76
C ARG A 99 11.35 -5.20 3.34
N VAL A 100 11.64 -6.39 2.85
CA VAL A 100 10.61 -7.38 2.50
C VAL A 100 9.76 -7.75 3.72
N LEU A 101 10.38 -7.98 4.88
CA LEU A 101 9.69 -8.28 6.13
C LEU A 101 8.64 -7.21 6.44
N PHE A 102 9.02 -5.94 6.46
CA PHE A 102 8.10 -4.84 6.80
C PHE A 102 7.11 -4.52 5.68
N CYS A 103 7.44 -4.76 4.42
CA CYS A 103 6.50 -4.65 3.32
C CYS A 103 5.35 -5.67 3.45
N GLU A 104 5.66 -6.91 3.82
CA GLU A 104 4.63 -7.94 4.02
C GLU A 104 3.83 -7.72 5.31
N ILE A 105 4.43 -7.20 6.38
CA ILE A 105 3.69 -6.72 7.56
C ILE A 105 2.73 -5.59 7.17
N GLY A 106 3.16 -4.65 6.34
CA GLY A 106 2.33 -3.58 5.79
C GLY A 106 1.17 -4.12 4.95
N ARG A 107 1.39 -5.20 4.19
CA ARG A 107 0.33 -5.86 3.42
C ARG A 107 -0.73 -6.45 4.34
N ILE A 108 -0.34 -7.14 5.40
CA ILE A 108 -1.30 -7.68 6.38
C ILE A 108 -2.07 -6.53 7.06
N LEU A 109 -1.39 -5.46 7.47
CA LEU A 109 -2.02 -4.26 8.05
C LEU A 109 -3.10 -3.66 7.13
N SER A 110 -2.79 -3.56 5.83
CA SER A 110 -3.71 -3.00 4.83
C SER A 110 -4.90 -3.92 4.57
N HIS A 111 -4.67 -5.21 4.38
CA HIS A 111 -5.74 -6.16 4.10
C HIS A 111 -6.68 -6.37 5.30
N LEU A 112 -6.15 -6.39 6.53
CA LEU A 112 -6.97 -6.41 7.73
C LEU A 112 -7.89 -5.20 7.82
N LEU A 113 -7.37 -3.99 7.56
CA LEU A 113 -8.21 -2.79 7.54
C LEU A 113 -9.30 -2.91 6.47
N ASN A 114 -8.90 -3.25 5.25
CA ASN A 114 -9.83 -3.31 4.12
C ASN A 114 -10.96 -4.31 4.35
N ILE A 115 -10.63 -5.56 4.69
CA ILE A 115 -11.63 -6.63 4.89
C ILE A 115 -12.60 -6.26 6.02
N THR A 116 -12.08 -5.72 7.12
CA THR A 116 -12.90 -5.41 8.29
C THR A 116 -13.78 -4.19 8.07
N THR A 117 -13.31 -3.18 7.34
CA THR A 117 -14.13 -2.01 6.97
C THR A 117 -15.15 -2.35 5.88
N GLN A 118 -14.82 -3.18 4.89
CA GLN A 118 -15.77 -3.69 3.92
C GLN A 118 -16.89 -4.50 4.61
N ALA A 119 -16.56 -5.32 5.60
CA ALA A 119 -17.54 -6.03 6.40
C ALA A 119 -18.45 -5.06 7.18
N LEU A 120 -17.88 -4.00 7.75
CA LEU A 120 -18.62 -2.94 8.43
C LEU A 120 -19.60 -2.21 7.49
N ASP A 121 -19.18 -1.91 6.26
CA ASP A 121 -20.01 -1.26 5.23
C ASP A 121 -21.21 -2.13 4.84
N VAL A 122 -21.08 -3.44 4.94
CA VAL A 122 -22.18 -4.41 4.73
C VAL A 122 -23.02 -4.62 6.01
N GLY A 123 -22.58 -4.09 7.15
CA GLY A 123 -23.30 -4.12 8.44
C GLY A 123 -22.70 -5.06 9.50
N ALA A 124 -21.57 -5.72 9.25
CA ALA A 124 -20.90 -6.59 10.22
C ALA A 124 -19.87 -5.80 11.06
N LEU A 125 -20.23 -5.41 12.27
CA LEU A 125 -19.38 -4.62 13.17
C LEU A 125 -18.25 -5.43 13.82
N THR A 126 -18.51 -6.66 14.24
CA THR A 126 -17.58 -7.50 15.01
C THR A 126 -16.22 -7.73 14.33
N PRO A 127 -16.12 -8.02 13.02
CA PRO A 127 -14.83 -8.21 12.35
C PRO A 127 -13.89 -7.02 12.49
N SER A 128 -14.43 -5.79 12.54
CA SER A 128 -13.61 -4.59 12.70
C SER A 128 -12.90 -4.55 14.04
N LEU A 129 -13.56 -4.95 15.12
CA LEU A 129 -12.96 -5.00 16.45
C LEU A 129 -11.82 -6.04 16.53
N TRP A 130 -12.03 -7.23 15.99
CA TRP A 130 -10.99 -8.28 15.97
C TRP A 130 -9.81 -7.92 15.07
N GLY A 131 -10.07 -7.39 13.89
CA GLY A 131 -8.99 -6.99 12.98
C GLY A 131 -8.15 -5.84 13.52
N PHE A 132 -8.75 -4.90 14.26
CA PHE A 132 -8.00 -3.79 14.86
C PHE A 132 -7.14 -4.23 16.04
N GLU A 133 -7.50 -5.27 16.79
CA GLU A 133 -6.66 -5.89 17.83
C GLU A 133 -5.34 -6.41 17.23
N GLU A 134 -5.43 -7.16 16.13
CA GLU A 134 -4.25 -7.68 15.43
C GLU A 134 -3.42 -6.56 14.77
N ARG A 135 -4.09 -5.54 14.24
CA ARG A 135 -3.41 -4.36 13.70
C ARG A 135 -2.60 -3.63 14.77
N GLU A 136 -3.11 -3.53 16.00
CA GLU A 136 -2.40 -2.91 17.13
C GLU A 136 -1.08 -3.65 17.40
N THR A 137 -1.09 -4.97 17.38
CA THR A 137 0.11 -5.78 17.54
C THR A 137 1.15 -5.51 16.45
N LEU A 138 0.71 -5.46 15.18
CA LEU A 138 1.59 -5.16 14.04
C LEU A 138 2.16 -3.73 14.09
N MET A 139 1.36 -2.74 14.51
CA MET A 139 1.82 -1.36 14.69
C MET A 139 2.87 -1.23 15.81
N THR A 140 2.80 -2.09 16.84
CA THR A 140 3.85 -2.18 17.86
C THR A 140 5.18 -2.65 17.27
N PHE A 141 5.17 -3.55 16.27
CA PHE A 141 6.40 -3.95 15.58
C PHE A 141 7.01 -2.79 14.79
N TYR A 142 6.17 -1.97 14.13
CA TYR A 142 6.61 -0.74 13.47
C TYR A 142 7.24 0.24 14.46
N GLU A 143 6.59 0.47 15.60
CA GLU A 143 7.08 1.35 16.65
C GLU A 143 8.42 0.89 17.21
N ARG A 144 8.59 -0.40 17.49
CA ARG A 144 9.86 -0.95 17.98
C ARG A 144 11.01 -0.80 16.98
N ALA A 145 10.73 -0.92 15.70
CA ALA A 145 11.75 -0.79 14.65
C ALA A 145 12.09 0.66 14.31
N SER A 146 11.08 1.53 14.22
CA SER A 146 11.22 2.90 13.70
C SER A 146 11.09 4.00 14.76
N GLY A 147 10.42 3.71 15.88
CA GLY A 147 10.00 4.70 16.86
C GLY A 147 8.63 5.33 16.57
N SER A 148 7.98 4.96 15.48
CA SER A 148 6.67 5.46 15.06
C SER A 148 5.71 4.31 14.76
N ARG A 149 4.47 4.45 15.17
CA ARG A 149 3.41 3.43 14.96
C ARG A 149 2.92 3.36 13.51
N LEU A 150 2.95 4.46 12.78
CA LEU A 150 2.47 4.57 11.39
C LEU A 150 3.55 5.10 10.47
N HIS A 151 3.80 6.40 10.47
CA HIS A 151 4.76 7.06 9.57
C HIS A 151 6.18 6.82 10.04
N ALA A 152 6.78 5.76 9.53
CA ALA A 152 8.01 5.20 10.08
C ALA A 152 9.28 5.91 9.60
N ASN A 153 9.32 6.39 8.36
CA ASN A 153 10.52 6.94 7.72
C ASN A 153 11.74 6.02 7.95
N TYR A 154 11.52 4.72 7.76
CA TYR A 154 12.46 3.67 8.13
C TYR A 154 13.32 3.21 6.96
N PHE A 155 12.74 3.11 5.75
CA PHE A 155 13.48 2.80 4.54
C PHE A 155 14.15 4.07 4.01
N ARG A 156 15.43 3.94 3.70
CA ARG A 156 16.24 5.06 3.19
C ARG A 156 17.14 4.57 2.07
N ALA A 157 17.53 5.49 1.20
CA ALA A 157 18.49 5.16 0.16
C ALA A 157 19.76 4.50 0.77
N GLY A 158 20.09 3.33 0.25
CA GLY A 158 21.21 2.51 0.72
C GLY A 158 20.90 1.55 1.87
N GLY A 159 19.63 1.36 2.25
CA GLY A 159 19.23 0.37 3.25
C GLY A 159 18.09 0.79 4.16
N VAL A 160 18.23 0.55 5.48
CA VAL A 160 17.23 0.90 6.51
C VAL A 160 17.86 1.78 7.58
N HIS A 161 17.03 2.52 8.31
CA HIS A 161 17.52 3.47 9.32
C HIS A 161 18.33 2.82 10.43
N GLN A 162 17.90 1.67 10.93
CA GLN A 162 18.57 0.90 11.99
C GLN A 162 18.23 -0.58 11.88
N ASP A 163 19.03 -1.43 12.51
CA ASP A 163 18.79 -2.87 12.55
C ASP A 163 17.59 -3.21 13.45
N LEU A 164 17.08 -4.43 13.30
CA LEU A 164 15.99 -4.93 14.13
C LEU A 164 16.38 -4.94 15.62
N PRO A 165 15.52 -4.43 16.51
CA PRO A 165 15.75 -4.53 17.95
C PRO A 165 15.76 -5.99 18.41
N ARG A 166 16.50 -6.26 19.49
CA ARG A 166 16.58 -7.60 20.05
C ARG A 166 15.21 -8.13 20.46
N GLY A 167 14.92 -9.38 20.13
CA GLY A 167 13.65 -10.05 20.42
C GLY A 167 12.48 -9.68 19.49
N LEU A 168 12.63 -8.71 18.58
CA LEU A 168 11.55 -8.37 17.65
C LEU A 168 11.25 -9.52 16.68
N SER A 169 12.27 -10.18 16.15
CA SER A 169 12.11 -11.32 15.25
C SER A 169 11.33 -12.47 15.90
N ASP A 170 11.60 -12.73 17.18
CA ASP A 170 10.91 -13.79 17.94
C ASP A 170 9.43 -13.46 18.16
N ASP A 171 9.13 -12.20 18.43
CA ASP A 171 7.76 -11.76 18.65
C ASP A 171 6.96 -11.73 17.33
N ILE A 172 7.58 -11.34 16.22
CA ILE A 172 6.98 -11.45 14.89
C ILE A 172 6.71 -12.93 14.54
N MET A 173 7.62 -13.83 14.85
CA MET A 173 7.41 -15.28 14.65
C MET A 173 6.24 -15.82 15.48
N LYS A 174 6.10 -15.39 16.74
CA LYS A 174 4.93 -15.76 17.58
C LYS A 174 3.63 -15.28 16.94
N PHE A 175 3.59 -14.03 16.49
CA PHE A 175 2.46 -13.49 15.75
C PHE A 175 2.14 -14.33 14.51
N CYS A 176 3.13 -14.71 13.70
CA CYS A 176 2.93 -15.53 12.52
C CYS A 176 2.36 -16.93 12.82
N TYR A 177 2.57 -17.46 14.02
CA TYR A 177 1.95 -18.74 14.42
C TYR A 177 0.50 -18.58 14.90
N SER A 178 0.15 -17.47 15.55
CA SER A 178 -1.21 -17.22 16.03
C SER A 178 -2.15 -16.67 14.95
N PHE A 179 -1.67 -15.80 14.10
CA PHE A 179 -2.46 -15.04 13.14
C PHE A 179 -3.30 -15.88 12.15
N PRO A 180 -2.83 -17.04 11.61
CA PRO A 180 -3.67 -17.87 10.73
C PRO A 180 -5.00 -18.26 11.37
N LYS A 181 -5.04 -18.49 12.68
CA LYS A 181 -6.29 -18.78 13.40
C LYS A 181 -7.25 -17.59 13.36
N VAL A 182 -6.74 -16.39 13.52
CA VAL A 182 -7.57 -15.16 13.45
C VAL A 182 -8.17 -15.01 12.03
N VAL A 183 -7.40 -15.33 10.99
CA VAL A 183 -7.89 -15.34 9.60
C VAL A 183 -9.00 -16.38 9.45
N ASP A 184 -8.84 -17.60 10.01
CA ASP A 184 -9.85 -18.65 9.96
C ASP A 184 -11.12 -18.25 10.72
N ASP A 185 -10.99 -17.56 11.87
CA ASP A 185 -12.12 -17.04 12.65
C ASP A 185 -12.88 -15.94 11.85
N LEU A 186 -12.17 -15.06 11.16
CA LEU A 186 -12.77 -14.06 10.27
C LEU A 186 -13.50 -14.72 9.08
N GLU A 187 -12.90 -15.73 8.46
CA GLU A 187 -13.56 -16.47 7.39
C GLU A 187 -14.83 -17.20 7.85
N THR A 188 -14.78 -17.83 9.00
CA THR A 188 -15.95 -18.51 9.60
C THR A 188 -17.11 -17.52 9.78
N LEU A 189 -16.82 -16.28 10.13
CA LEU A 189 -17.82 -15.25 10.35
C LEU A 189 -18.36 -14.66 9.04
N LEU A 190 -17.51 -14.49 8.02
CA LEU A 190 -17.83 -13.73 6.81
C LEU A 190 -18.04 -14.60 5.57
N THR A 191 -17.14 -15.55 5.30
CA THR A 191 -17.08 -16.26 4.01
C THR A 191 -18.38 -17.02 3.69
N ASP A 192 -18.93 -17.73 4.66
CA ASP A 192 -20.17 -18.48 4.47
C ASP A 192 -21.44 -17.75 4.93
N ASN A 193 -21.29 -16.53 5.39
CA ASN A 193 -22.41 -15.72 5.84
C ASN A 193 -23.30 -15.35 4.63
N ARG A 194 -24.59 -15.73 4.71
CA ARG A 194 -25.56 -15.50 3.64
C ARG A 194 -25.73 -14.01 3.30
N ILE A 195 -25.72 -13.14 4.31
CA ILE A 195 -25.89 -11.70 4.10
C ILE A 195 -24.67 -11.15 3.38
N PHE A 196 -23.45 -11.51 3.85
CA PHE A 196 -22.21 -11.07 3.24
C PHE A 196 -22.08 -11.53 1.78
N LYS A 197 -22.42 -12.80 1.51
CA LYS A 197 -22.45 -13.32 0.13
C LYS A 197 -23.44 -12.54 -0.75
N GLN A 198 -24.67 -12.34 -0.31
CA GLN A 198 -25.68 -11.62 -1.10
C GLN A 198 -25.32 -10.15 -1.37
N ARG A 199 -24.45 -9.56 -0.55
CA ARG A 199 -24.00 -8.18 -0.69
C ARG A 199 -22.67 -8.03 -1.46
N ASN A 200 -22.02 -9.13 -1.87
CA ASN A 200 -20.71 -9.08 -2.55
C ASN A 200 -20.65 -9.96 -3.80
N VAL A 201 -21.42 -11.05 -3.88
CA VAL A 201 -21.45 -11.94 -5.05
C VAL A 201 -22.24 -11.28 -6.17
N ASP A 202 -21.69 -11.33 -7.38
CA ASP A 202 -22.24 -10.73 -8.60
C ASP A 202 -22.40 -9.20 -8.54
N ILE A 203 -21.68 -8.52 -7.62
CA ILE A 203 -21.70 -7.06 -7.47
C ILE A 203 -20.35 -6.49 -7.89
N GLY A 204 -20.37 -5.45 -8.74
CA GLY A 204 -19.17 -4.78 -9.24
C GLY A 204 -18.25 -5.70 -10.04
N ILE A 205 -18.82 -6.48 -10.94
CA ILE A 205 -18.11 -7.43 -11.80
C ILE A 205 -17.23 -6.67 -12.78
N VAL A 206 -15.99 -7.13 -12.94
CA VAL A 206 -15.05 -6.65 -13.95
C VAL A 206 -14.47 -7.83 -14.69
N THR A 207 -14.61 -7.84 -15.99
CA THR A 207 -13.98 -8.83 -16.86
C THR A 207 -12.46 -8.61 -16.94
N LYS A 208 -11.74 -9.60 -17.44
CA LYS A 208 -10.31 -9.52 -17.62
C LYS A 208 -9.90 -8.40 -18.59
N GLU A 209 -10.62 -8.26 -19.69
CA GLU A 209 -10.39 -7.26 -20.72
C GLU A 209 -10.59 -5.84 -20.17
N GLU A 210 -11.71 -5.62 -19.51
CA GLU A 210 -12.04 -4.34 -18.87
C GLU A 210 -11.07 -3.96 -17.75
N ALA A 211 -10.60 -4.93 -16.95
CA ALA A 211 -9.61 -4.69 -15.92
C ALA A 211 -8.29 -4.14 -16.51
N LEU A 212 -7.90 -4.62 -17.69
CA LEU A 212 -6.72 -4.13 -18.41
C LEU A 212 -6.97 -2.76 -19.03
N GLU A 213 -8.12 -2.51 -19.64
CA GLU A 213 -8.50 -1.22 -20.22
C GLU A 213 -8.54 -0.11 -19.18
N HIS A 214 -9.08 -0.39 -17.99
CA HIS A 214 -9.11 0.55 -16.85
C HIS A 214 -7.77 0.64 -16.10
N SER A 215 -6.72 -0.04 -16.55
CA SER A 215 -5.38 -0.04 -15.92
C SER A 215 -5.41 -0.49 -14.46
N PHE A 216 -6.22 -1.49 -14.15
CA PHE A 216 -6.27 -2.07 -12.82
C PHE A 216 -4.97 -2.81 -12.48
N SER A 217 -4.65 -2.87 -11.22
CA SER A 217 -3.48 -3.56 -10.69
C SER A 217 -3.78 -4.19 -9.33
N GLY A 218 -2.88 -5.05 -8.86
CA GLY A 218 -3.03 -5.70 -7.57
C GLY A 218 -4.24 -6.61 -7.49
N VAL A 219 -4.92 -6.59 -6.36
CA VAL A 219 -6.09 -7.44 -6.08
C VAL A 219 -7.23 -7.19 -7.06
N MET A 220 -7.42 -5.95 -7.52
CA MET A 220 -8.46 -5.64 -8.52
C MET A 220 -8.24 -6.40 -9.83
N LEU A 221 -7.00 -6.50 -10.29
CA LEU A 221 -6.64 -7.25 -11.50
C LEU A 221 -6.67 -8.76 -11.25
N ARG A 222 -6.15 -9.22 -10.10
CA ARG A 222 -6.12 -10.65 -9.73
C ARG A 222 -7.54 -11.20 -9.50
N GLY A 223 -8.44 -10.42 -8.92
CA GLY A 223 -9.85 -10.77 -8.78
C GLY A 223 -10.52 -11.08 -10.12
N SER A 224 -10.14 -10.36 -11.18
CA SER A 224 -10.64 -10.58 -12.56
C SER A 224 -9.92 -11.71 -13.32
N GLY A 225 -9.14 -12.55 -12.66
CA GLY A 225 -8.54 -13.75 -13.25
C GLY A 225 -7.18 -13.57 -13.91
N VAL A 226 -6.49 -12.45 -13.69
CA VAL A 226 -5.15 -12.19 -14.25
C VAL A 226 -4.08 -12.47 -13.20
N ALA A 227 -3.18 -13.41 -13.46
CA ALA A 227 -2.08 -13.78 -12.57
C ALA A 227 -0.90 -12.79 -12.69
N TRP A 228 -1.12 -11.52 -12.33
CA TRP A 228 -0.09 -10.49 -12.36
C TRP A 228 0.31 -10.05 -10.95
N ASP A 229 1.60 -10.17 -10.65
CA ASP A 229 2.19 -9.72 -9.39
C ASP A 229 3.65 -9.32 -9.66
N LEU A 230 4.01 -8.07 -9.35
CA LEU A 230 5.35 -7.54 -9.59
C LEU A 230 6.43 -8.27 -8.79
N ARG A 231 6.08 -8.82 -7.62
CA ARG A 231 7.00 -9.62 -6.81
C ARG A 231 7.49 -10.89 -7.51
N LYS A 232 6.75 -11.38 -8.53
CA LYS A 232 7.12 -12.54 -9.35
C LYS A 232 7.50 -12.18 -10.78
N SER A 233 6.77 -11.24 -11.41
CA SER A 233 7.00 -10.87 -12.80
C SER A 233 8.25 -10.02 -12.98
N GLN A 234 8.54 -9.13 -12.02
CA GLN A 234 9.74 -8.28 -11.98
C GLN A 234 10.29 -8.25 -10.56
N PRO A 235 10.89 -9.35 -10.06
CA PRO A 235 11.37 -9.45 -8.70
C PRO A 235 12.32 -8.32 -8.34
N TYR A 236 12.08 -7.73 -7.20
CA TYR A 236 12.95 -6.72 -6.60
C TYR A 236 13.37 -7.17 -5.21
N GLU A 237 14.49 -6.64 -4.69
CA GLU A 237 15.09 -7.09 -3.45
C GLU A 237 15.30 -8.63 -3.45
N CYS A 238 14.94 -9.29 -2.36
CA CYS A 238 15.08 -10.74 -2.21
C CYS A 238 13.77 -11.54 -2.45
N TYR A 239 12.74 -10.96 -3.13
CA TYR A 239 11.49 -11.70 -3.37
C TYR A 239 11.65 -12.98 -4.19
N GLN A 240 12.69 -13.07 -5.04
CA GLN A 240 13.02 -14.29 -5.79
C GLN A 240 13.37 -15.50 -4.91
N ASP A 241 13.79 -15.25 -3.66
CA ASP A 241 14.17 -16.30 -2.71
C ASP A 241 12.97 -16.96 -2.03
N PHE A 242 11.76 -16.39 -2.22
CA PHE A 242 10.53 -16.85 -1.57
C PHE A 242 9.59 -17.52 -2.57
N ASN A 243 9.07 -18.67 -2.15
CA ASN A 243 8.03 -19.35 -2.91
C ASN A 243 6.67 -19.06 -2.26
N PHE A 244 5.80 -18.35 -2.96
CA PHE A 244 4.43 -18.04 -2.55
C PHE A 244 3.47 -18.17 -3.73
N LYS A 245 2.20 -18.35 -3.46
CA LYS A 245 1.15 -18.43 -4.49
C LYS A 245 0.54 -17.07 -4.74
N ILE A 246 0.17 -16.81 -5.98
CA ILE A 246 -0.62 -15.63 -6.36
C ILE A 246 -2.09 -16.05 -6.34
N PRO A 247 -2.93 -15.50 -5.45
CA PRO A 247 -4.35 -15.79 -5.46
C PRO A 247 -5.01 -15.14 -6.68
N ILE A 248 -5.92 -15.88 -7.33
CA ILE A 248 -6.59 -15.48 -8.55
C ILE A 248 -8.08 -15.74 -8.39
N GLY A 249 -8.91 -14.72 -8.60
CA GLY A 249 -10.36 -14.81 -8.67
C GLY A 249 -10.83 -15.40 -10.01
N LYS A 250 -12.14 -15.62 -10.12
CA LYS A 250 -12.76 -16.17 -11.31
C LYS A 250 -13.82 -15.24 -11.89
N ASN A 251 -14.64 -14.66 -11.03
CA ASN A 251 -15.83 -13.89 -11.41
C ASN A 251 -15.57 -12.39 -11.52
N GLY A 252 -14.49 -11.89 -10.89
CA GLY A 252 -14.15 -10.46 -10.90
C GLY A 252 -15.10 -9.59 -10.07
N ASP A 253 -15.83 -10.17 -9.11
CA ASP A 253 -16.77 -9.48 -8.24
C ASP A 253 -16.13 -9.03 -6.91
N CYS A 254 -16.88 -8.34 -6.07
CA CYS A 254 -16.44 -7.90 -4.75
C CYS A 254 -16.08 -9.08 -3.84
N TYR A 255 -16.74 -10.23 -4.01
CA TYR A 255 -16.50 -11.42 -3.22
C TYR A 255 -15.14 -12.07 -3.56
N ASP A 256 -14.82 -12.21 -4.85
CA ASP A 256 -13.54 -12.75 -5.28
C ASP A 256 -12.35 -11.85 -4.83
N ARG A 257 -12.54 -10.52 -4.84
CA ARG A 257 -11.54 -9.58 -4.30
C ARG A 257 -11.32 -9.78 -2.82
N TYR A 258 -12.38 -10.03 -2.06
CA TYR A 258 -12.29 -10.39 -0.64
C TYR A 258 -11.50 -11.68 -0.44
N LEU A 259 -11.82 -12.74 -1.18
CA LEU A 259 -11.12 -14.03 -1.09
C LEU A 259 -9.63 -13.91 -1.45
N CYS A 260 -9.30 -13.12 -2.48
CA CYS A 260 -7.91 -12.84 -2.83
C CYS A 260 -7.15 -12.18 -1.68
N ARG A 261 -7.75 -11.21 -0.98
CA ARG A 261 -7.09 -10.55 0.16
C ARG A 261 -6.89 -11.48 1.35
N ILE A 262 -7.85 -12.35 1.63
CA ILE A 262 -7.71 -13.38 2.67
C ILE A 262 -6.51 -14.29 2.38
N GLU A 263 -6.43 -14.80 1.15
CA GLU A 263 -5.32 -15.68 0.78
C GLU A 263 -3.98 -14.93 0.73
N GLU A 264 -3.97 -13.67 0.30
CA GLU A 264 -2.75 -12.85 0.34
C GLU A 264 -2.21 -12.67 1.76
N MET A 265 -3.07 -12.52 2.76
CA MET A 265 -2.62 -12.47 4.16
C MET A 265 -1.92 -13.75 4.58
N ARG A 266 -2.45 -14.94 4.20
CA ARG A 266 -1.81 -16.21 4.48
C ARG A 266 -0.46 -16.34 3.78
N GLN A 267 -0.38 -15.95 2.52
CA GLN A 267 0.88 -15.97 1.77
C GLN A 267 1.90 -14.98 2.36
N SER A 268 1.48 -13.81 2.82
CA SER A 268 2.37 -12.84 3.50
C SER A 268 2.95 -13.39 4.80
N VAL A 269 2.15 -14.13 5.59
CA VAL A 269 2.65 -14.81 6.79
C VAL A 269 3.75 -15.82 6.45
N GLU A 270 3.58 -16.59 5.39
CA GLU A 270 4.61 -17.57 4.97
C GLU A 270 5.87 -16.86 4.46
N ILE A 271 5.75 -15.74 3.75
CA ILE A 271 6.91 -14.94 3.33
C ILE A 271 7.64 -14.40 4.57
N ILE A 272 6.92 -13.85 5.55
CA ILE A 272 7.50 -13.32 6.80
C ILE A 272 8.28 -14.41 7.55
N LYS A 273 7.70 -15.60 7.74
CA LYS A 273 8.38 -16.73 8.39
C LYS A 273 9.68 -17.11 7.67
N ASN A 274 9.60 -17.24 6.35
CA ASN A 274 10.75 -17.57 5.53
C ASN A 274 11.82 -16.47 5.55
N CYS A 275 11.39 -15.21 5.55
CA CYS A 275 12.27 -14.06 5.63
C CYS A 275 13.08 -14.06 6.94
N ILE A 276 12.43 -14.25 8.08
CA ILE A 276 13.12 -14.31 9.39
C ILE A 276 14.10 -15.49 9.45
N ASN A 277 13.71 -16.66 8.94
CA ASN A 277 14.54 -17.86 8.97
C ASN A 277 15.77 -17.77 8.06
N LYS A 278 15.66 -17.08 6.92
CA LYS A 278 16.74 -16.95 5.93
C LYS A 278 17.59 -15.69 6.10
N MET A 279 17.17 -14.75 6.95
CA MET A 279 17.82 -13.45 7.11
C MET A 279 19.28 -13.60 7.56
N PRO A 280 20.29 -13.16 6.74
CA PRO A 280 21.68 -13.25 7.12
C PRO A 280 22.05 -12.20 8.18
N SER A 281 23.14 -12.44 8.89
CA SER A 281 23.81 -11.39 9.67
C SER A 281 24.60 -10.48 8.74
N GLY A 282 24.73 -9.19 9.08
CA GLY A 282 25.52 -8.26 8.27
C GLY A 282 25.12 -6.80 8.45
N PRO A 283 25.67 -5.90 7.63
CA PRO A 283 25.31 -4.50 7.65
C PRO A 283 23.88 -4.27 7.15
N VAL A 284 23.26 -3.21 7.65
CA VAL A 284 21.89 -2.79 7.25
C VAL A 284 21.89 -1.48 6.46
N LYS A 285 23.06 -0.93 6.22
CA LYS A 285 23.28 0.32 5.45
C LYS A 285 24.46 0.13 4.51
N ASN A 286 24.40 0.82 3.38
CA ASN A 286 25.57 0.96 2.51
C ASN A 286 26.71 1.68 3.26
N ILE A 287 27.95 1.37 2.91
CA ILE A 287 29.16 1.87 3.59
C ILE A 287 29.48 3.31 3.20
N ASP A 288 28.97 3.80 2.06
CA ASP A 288 29.27 5.16 1.59
C ASP A 288 28.66 6.23 2.52
N GLY A 289 29.51 6.86 3.31
CA GLY A 289 29.12 7.93 4.24
C GLY A 289 28.62 9.22 3.56
N LYS A 290 28.71 9.32 2.23
CA LYS A 290 28.12 10.43 1.46
C LYS A 290 26.64 10.26 1.21
N ILE A 291 26.13 9.02 1.30
CA ILE A 291 24.74 8.66 1.04
C ILE A 291 24.04 8.25 2.33
N THR A 292 24.72 7.45 3.15
CA THR A 292 24.18 6.93 4.42
C THR A 292 24.83 7.59 5.62
N PRO A 293 24.09 7.93 6.69
CA PRO A 293 24.65 8.53 7.88
C PRO A 293 25.70 7.62 8.55
N PRO A 294 26.88 8.13 8.87
CA PRO A 294 27.91 7.40 9.62
C PRO A 294 27.42 6.97 11.00
N SER A 295 28.04 5.94 11.57
CA SER A 295 27.69 5.48 12.92
C SER A 295 28.08 6.52 13.99
N LYS A 296 27.33 6.54 15.11
CA LYS A 296 27.68 7.41 16.26
C LYS A 296 29.10 7.16 16.79
N LYS A 297 29.64 5.96 16.62
CA LYS A 297 30.99 5.58 17.01
C LYS A 297 32.02 6.24 16.11
N ASP A 298 31.77 6.27 14.80
CA ASP A 298 32.65 6.86 13.80
C ASP A 298 32.68 8.38 13.92
N LEU A 299 31.56 9.02 14.25
CA LEU A 299 31.49 10.46 14.52
C LEU A 299 32.41 10.92 15.66
N LYS A 300 32.74 10.04 16.61
CA LYS A 300 33.65 10.33 17.71
C LYS A 300 35.13 10.09 17.38
N ARG A 301 35.43 9.44 16.25
CA ARG A 301 36.79 8.96 15.91
C ARG A 301 37.33 9.53 14.60
N SER A 302 36.45 9.89 13.67
CA SER A 302 36.83 10.32 12.33
C SER A 302 36.25 11.70 12.03
N MET A 303 37.12 12.66 11.70
CA MET A 303 36.71 14.00 11.27
C MET A 303 35.96 13.94 9.93
N GLU A 304 36.33 13.04 9.04
CA GLU A 304 35.64 12.80 7.77
C GLU A 304 34.20 12.39 7.99
N SER A 305 33.94 11.49 8.94
CA SER A 305 32.58 11.07 9.30
C SER A 305 31.75 12.25 9.82
N VAL A 306 32.34 13.16 10.59
CA VAL A 306 31.65 14.38 11.07
C VAL A 306 31.27 15.28 9.89
N ILE A 307 32.19 15.48 8.95
CA ILE A 307 31.92 16.29 7.74
C ILE A 307 30.82 15.67 6.89
N HIS A 308 30.87 14.37 6.66
CA HIS A 308 29.83 13.66 5.90
C HIS A 308 28.47 13.76 6.57
N HIS A 309 28.42 13.57 7.90
CA HIS A 309 27.19 13.73 8.66
C HIS A 309 26.62 15.15 8.54
N PHE A 310 27.47 16.18 8.74
CA PHE A 310 27.03 17.56 8.64
C PHE A 310 26.50 17.89 7.24
N LYS A 311 27.22 17.51 6.19
CA LYS A 311 26.81 17.77 4.81
C LYS A 311 25.52 17.02 4.44
N LEU A 312 25.40 15.77 4.89
CA LEU A 312 24.23 14.94 4.57
C LEU A 312 22.94 15.54 5.16
N PHE A 313 22.99 16.07 6.39
CA PHE A 313 21.81 16.65 7.04
C PHE A 313 21.58 18.14 6.72
N SER A 314 22.58 18.86 6.22
CA SER A 314 22.41 20.25 5.78
C SER A 314 22.11 20.36 4.28
N GLU A 315 22.99 19.85 3.42
CA GLU A 315 22.88 19.94 1.96
C GLU A 315 22.16 18.73 1.34
N GLY A 316 22.32 17.54 1.93
CA GLY A 316 21.89 16.28 1.34
C GLY A 316 22.89 15.75 0.30
N PHE A 317 22.60 14.57 -0.25
CA PHE A 317 23.40 13.97 -1.32
C PHE A 317 22.87 14.39 -2.69
N ARG A 318 23.75 14.38 -3.70
CA ARG A 318 23.39 14.66 -5.09
C ARG A 318 23.14 13.34 -5.85
N VAL A 319 22.15 13.36 -6.72
CA VAL A 319 21.82 12.21 -7.58
C VAL A 319 22.23 12.56 -9.01
N PRO A 320 22.92 11.68 -9.74
CA PRO A 320 23.30 11.91 -11.13
C PRO A 320 22.10 12.28 -12.01
N ARG A 321 22.36 12.99 -13.10
CA ARG A 321 21.32 13.27 -14.10
C ARG A 321 20.79 11.99 -14.71
N GLY A 322 19.48 11.86 -14.76
CA GLY A 322 18.82 10.71 -15.31
C GLY A 322 17.34 10.70 -14.94
N GLU A 323 16.65 9.76 -15.53
CA GLU A 323 15.24 9.51 -15.26
C GLU A 323 15.02 8.01 -15.02
N ILE A 324 14.07 7.67 -14.17
CA ILE A 324 13.74 6.30 -13.88
C ILE A 324 12.28 6.16 -13.45
N TYR A 325 11.67 5.06 -13.86
CA TYR A 325 10.41 4.57 -13.29
C TYR A 325 10.67 3.30 -12.49
N VAL A 326 10.17 3.27 -11.27
CA VAL A 326 10.21 2.10 -10.38
C VAL A 326 8.83 1.85 -9.84
N ALA A 327 8.40 0.61 -9.91
CA ALA A 327 7.15 0.17 -9.32
C ALA A 327 7.39 -0.94 -8.31
N VAL A 328 6.54 -0.98 -7.28
CA VAL A 328 6.48 -2.03 -6.27
C VAL A 328 5.05 -2.55 -6.17
N GLU A 329 4.90 -3.80 -5.77
CA GLU A 329 3.60 -4.38 -5.47
C GLU A 329 3.17 -3.95 -4.06
N ALA A 330 2.49 -2.81 -3.97
CA ALA A 330 1.85 -2.37 -2.74
C ALA A 330 0.57 -3.20 -2.46
N PRO A 331 0.03 -3.20 -1.23
CA PRO A 331 -1.18 -3.96 -0.90
C PRO A 331 -2.39 -3.63 -1.79
N LYS A 332 -2.49 -2.38 -2.23
CA LYS A 332 -3.58 -1.87 -3.08
C LYS A 332 -3.35 -2.10 -4.58
N GLY A 333 -2.14 -2.41 -4.96
CA GLY A 333 -1.74 -2.66 -6.34
C GLY A 333 -0.36 -2.10 -6.67
N GLU A 334 -0.09 -1.89 -7.96
CA GLU A 334 1.17 -1.33 -8.41
C GLU A 334 1.29 0.12 -7.98
N PHE A 335 2.21 0.38 -7.07
CA PHE A 335 2.62 1.73 -6.72
C PHE A 335 3.92 2.09 -7.45
N GLY A 336 3.90 3.15 -8.24
CA GLY A 336 5.02 3.55 -9.09
C GLY A 336 5.51 4.96 -8.80
N VAL A 337 6.83 5.13 -8.88
CA VAL A 337 7.50 6.42 -8.76
C VAL A 337 8.32 6.68 -10.01
N TYR A 338 7.99 7.75 -10.73
CA TYR A 338 8.80 8.26 -11.82
C TYR A 338 9.59 9.47 -11.32
N LEU A 339 10.91 9.38 -11.36
CA LEU A 339 11.82 10.33 -10.79
C LEU A 339 12.80 10.84 -11.85
N ILE A 340 12.90 12.16 -11.97
CA ILE A 340 13.89 12.84 -12.84
C ILE A 340 14.86 13.61 -11.94
N SER A 341 16.16 13.43 -12.16
CA SER A 341 17.23 14.17 -11.51
C SER A 341 17.99 15.01 -12.52
N ASP A 342 18.30 16.25 -12.14
CA ASP A 342 19.13 17.18 -12.93
C ASP A 342 20.61 17.21 -12.47
N GLY A 343 20.99 16.37 -11.51
CA GLY A 343 22.32 16.36 -10.88
C GLY A 343 22.39 17.15 -9.58
N SER A 344 21.28 17.73 -9.12
CA SER A 344 21.19 18.48 -7.86
C SER A 344 20.92 17.55 -6.67
N ASN A 345 20.79 18.15 -5.50
CA ASN A 345 20.41 17.48 -4.26
C ASN A 345 18.89 17.37 -4.06
N LYS A 346 18.10 17.77 -5.05
CA LYS A 346 16.64 17.75 -5.04
C LYS A 346 16.15 17.08 -6.32
N PRO A 347 15.00 16.39 -6.27
CA PRO A 347 14.35 15.91 -7.49
C PRO A 347 13.95 17.08 -8.40
N TYR A 348 14.25 16.98 -9.69
CA TYR A 348 13.73 17.91 -10.69
C TYR A 348 12.24 17.70 -10.93
N LYS A 349 11.83 16.42 -11.03
CA LYS A 349 10.44 16.02 -11.17
C LYS A 349 10.20 14.70 -10.43
N CYS A 350 9.09 14.65 -9.72
CA CYS A 350 8.59 13.42 -9.13
C CYS A 350 7.13 13.24 -9.53
N LYS A 351 6.82 12.11 -10.16
CA LYS A 351 5.45 11.71 -10.49
C LYS A 351 5.12 10.40 -9.81
N ILE A 352 3.95 10.34 -9.20
CA ILE A 352 3.49 9.19 -8.43
C ILE A 352 2.32 8.53 -9.17
N ARG A 353 2.46 7.25 -9.46
CA ARG A 353 1.37 6.40 -9.94
C ARG A 353 0.75 5.72 -8.73
N ALA A 354 -0.45 6.15 -8.37
CA ALA A 354 -1.25 5.57 -7.30
C ALA A 354 -2.25 4.57 -7.89
N PRO A 355 -2.33 3.33 -7.41
CA PRO A 355 -3.28 2.35 -7.92
C PRO A 355 -4.73 2.77 -7.67
N GLY A 356 -5.03 3.36 -6.50
CA GLY A 356 -6.36 3.82 -6.15
C GLY A 356 -6.95 4.86 -7.10
N PHE A 357 -6.12 5.66 -7.75
CA PHE A 357 -6.60 6.67 -8.72
C PHE A 357 -7.26 6.04 -9.94
N SER A 358 -6.65 5.01 -10.52
CA SER A 358 -7.23 4.27 -11.65
C SER A 358 -8.45 3.44 -11.23
N HIS A 359 -8.39 2.83 -10.05
CA HIS A 359 -9.52 2.06 -9.51
C HIS A 359 -10.76 2.94 -9.29
N LEU A 360 -10.60 4.14 -8.73
CA LEU A 360 -11.72 5.05 -8.50
C LEU A 360 -12.35 5.57 -9.79
N GLN A 361 -11.54 5.79 -10.84
CA GLN A 361 -12.05 6.25 -12.13
C GLN A 361 -13.07 5.28 -12.75
N ALA A 362 -12.93 3.98 -12.50
CA ALA A 362 -13.85 2.96 -12.99
C ALA A 362 -15.17 2.87 -12.20
N MET A 363 -15.36 3.67 -11.17
CA MET A 363 -16.53 3.59 -10.28
C MET A 363 -17.86 3.79 -11.03
N ASP A 364 -17.90 4.69 -12.01
CA ASP A 364 -19.10 4.89 -12.85
C ASP A 364 -19.48 3.63 -13.60
N TYR A 365 -18.49 2.96 -14.21
CA TYR A 365 -18.68 1.69 -14.90
C TYR A 365 -19.14 0.57 -13.97
N LEU A 366 -18.49 0.44 -12.80
CA LEU A 366 -18.74 -0.62 -11.81
C LEU A 366 -20.15 -0.57 -11.19
N MET A 367 -20.70 0.64 -11.10
CA MET A 367 -21.96 0.86 -10.36
C MET A 367 -23.17 1.02 -11.25
N LYS A 368 -22.99 1.18 -12.55
CA LYS A 368 -24.12 1.39 -13.46
C LYS A 368 -25.10 0.23 -13.44
N GLY A 369 -26.34 0.52 -13.08
CA GLY A 369 -27.41 -0.49 -12.97
C GLY A 369 -27.49 -1.22 -11.63
N HIS A 370 -26.56 -0.96 -10.69
CA HIS A 370 -26.61 -1.46 -9.31
C HIS A 370 -27.42 -0.54 -8.41
N MET A 371 -27.73 -1.02 -7.22
CA MET A 371 -28.50 -0.26 -6.23
C MET A 371 -27.61 0.73 -5.46
N LEU A 372 -28.18 1.81 -4.96
CA LEU A 372 -27.52 2.74 -4.04
C LEU A 372 -26.86 2.03 -2.85
N ALA A 373 -27.50 0.99 -2.33
CA ALA A 373 -26.97 0.19 -1.23
C ALA A 373 -25.67 -0.57 -1.59
N ASP A 374 -25.36 -0.80 -2.87
CA ASP A 374 -24.17 -1.50 -3.32
C ASP A 374 -22.94 -0.57 -3.42
N VAL A 375 -23.16 0.75 -3.44
CA VAL A 375 -22.07 1.75 -3.51
C VAL A 375 -21.03 1.55 -2.41
N PRO A 376 -21.38 1.41 -1.11
CA PRO A 376 -20.40 1.14 -0.06
C PRO A 376 -19.63 -0.17 -0.26
N ALA A 377 -20.33 -1.24 -0.68
CA ALA A 377 -19.70 -2.54 -0.87
C ALA A 377 -18.65 -2.51 -2.00
N VAL A 378 -18.97 -1.86 -3.12
CA VAL A 378 -18.03 -1.70 -4.23
C VAL A 378 -16.86 -0.81 -3.82
N LEU A 379 -17.12 0.35 -3.18
CA LEU A 379 -16.06 1.24 -2.66
C LEU A 379 -15.10 0.50 -1.72
N GLY A 380 -15.63 -0.28 -0.77
CA GLY A 380 -14.83 -1.11 0.13
C GLY A 380 -13.97 -2.12 -0.61
N SER A 381 -14.50 -2.72 -1.70
CA SER A 381 -13.76 -3.69 -2.51
C SER A 381 -12.59 -3.07 -3.30
N LEU A 382 -12.67 -1.78 -3.68
CA LEU A 382 -11.61 -1.05 -4.39
C LEU A 382 -10.39 -0.75 -3.52
N ASP A 383 -10.52 -0.77 -2.21
CA ASP A 383 -9.45 -0.48 -1.23
C ASP A 383 -8.79 0.89 -1.45
N LEU A 384 -9.59 1.94 -1.42
CA LEU A 384 -9.13 3.30 -1.70
C LEU A 384 -8.52 3.96 -0.46
N VAL A 385 -7.38 4.61 -0.62
CA VAL A 385 -6.80 5.53 0.35
C VAL A 385 -6.57 6.88 -0.31
N PHE A 386 -7.26 7.91 0.17
CA PHE A 386 -7.26 9.21 -0.49
C PHE A 386 -5.94 9.97 -0.35
N GLY A 387 -5.08 9.58 0.59
CA GLY A 387 -3.73 10.13 0.66
C GLY A 387 -2.91 9.88 -0.60
N GLU A 388 -3.05 8.70 -1.24
CA GLU A 388 -2.38 8.40 -2.51
C GLU A 388 -3.18 8.83 -3.74
N VAL A 389 -4.51 8.83 -3.65
CA VAL A 389 -5.38 9.25 -4.76
C VAL A 389 -5.22 10.74 -5.03
N ASP A 390 -5.31 11.57 -4.00
CA ASP A 390 -5.27 13.03 -4.10
C ASP A 390 -3.83 13.60 -4.17
N ARG A 391 -2.84 12.93 -3.54
CA ARG A 391 -1.39 13.27 -3.49
C ARG A 391 -1.02 14.61 -2.89
#